data_568829a9bb3785120cf3ec4562131042
#
_entry.id   568829a9bb3785120cf3ec4562131042
#
_cell.length_a   1.000
_cell.length_b   1.000
_cell.length_c   1.000
_cell.angle_alpha   90.00
_cell.angle_beta   90.00
_cell.angle_gamma   90.00
#
_symmetry.space_group_name_H-M   'P 1'
#
loop_
_entity.id
_entity.type
_entity.pdbx_description
1 polymer ?
#
loop_
_entity_poly.entity_id
_entity_poly.type
_entity_poly.pdbx_seq_one_letter_code
_entity_poly.pdbx_strand_id
1 'polypeptide(L)'
;MNLGIKIIVWVCRVLVGGLFIFSGLIKANDSLGFSYKLEEYFVEFAKIFTENGFGLLATPMEWLEAIALPLAMFIVVLEIVLGILTITGTKMKQVSLLLLALIVFFTFLTFASWKWELVKSCGCFGDFIPLTPFQSFIKDLILLVLIIPIVLASRKIKSFLTPIGDRLTIFSSFTVFFLFTFYAYNHLPYSDHRAYKVGNHLLQEMSIQPGNPLILYKLENIENGAITEMANYPDDYQNWKPYINPEDSSEKYFRSVDEKLTIKHIKVKSTGQLNRVTEIPDELSDEWELIKEETSLFTPDIDPKIYDLTAESIEDNFENKIGEMLN
;
A
#
# COMPACT_ATOMS: atom_id res chain seq x y z
N MET A 1 -7.39 -35.91 15.91
CA MET A 1 -6.87 -34.51 16.03
C MET A 1 -7.31 -33.98 17.39
N ASN A 2 -6.37 -33.61 18.23
CA ASN A 2 -6.64 -33.09 19.58
C ASN A 2 -7.45 -31.80 19.47
N LEU A 3 -8.22 -31.43 20.53
CA LEU A 3 -9.11 -30.27 20.54
C LEU A 3 -8.37 -28.96 20.19
N GLY A 4 -7.18 -28.77 20.79
CA GLY A 4 -6.35 -27.60 20.50
C GLY A 4 -5.99 -27.43 19.01
N ILE A 5 -5.57 -28.52 18.36
CA ILE A 5 -5.26 -28.51 16.92
C ILE A 5 -6.51 -28.21 16.08
N LYS A 6 -7.69 -28.72 16.50
CA LYS A 6 -8.96 -28.41 15.80
C LYS A 6 -9.26 -26.91 15.85
N ILE A 7 -9.07 -26.29 17.02
CA ILE A 7 -9.30 -24.84 17.21
C ILE A 7 -8.32 -24.04 16.37
N ILE A 8 -7.03 -24.36 16.40
CA ILE A 8 -5.99 -23.67 15.61
C ILE A 8 -6.33 -23.74 14.13
N VAL A 9 -6.62 -24.94 13.60
CA VAL A 9 -6.96 -25.14 12.20
C VAL A 9 -8.25 -24.39 11.83
N TRP A 10 -9.24 -24.34 12.71
CA TRP A 10 -10.46 -23.60 12.48
C TRP A 10 -10.22 -22.10 12.41
N VAL A 11 -9.45 -21.54 13.35
CA VAL A 11 -9.06 -20.12 13.34
C VAL A 11 -8.28 -19.77 12.06
N CYS A 12 -7.27 -20.59 11.69
CA CYS A 12 -6.53 -20.38 10.45
C CYS A 12 -7.46 -20.38 9.21
N ARG A 13 -8.45 -21.30 9.17
CA ARG A 13 -9.42 -21.36 8.06
C ARG A 13 -10.28 -20.10 7.96
N VAL A 14 -10.77 -19.59 9.08
CA VAL A 14 -11.58 -18.37 9.10
C VAL A 14 -10.76 -17.15 8.70
N LEU A 15 -9.54 -17.02 9.24
CA LEU A 15 -8.66 -15.91 8.90
C LEU A 15 -8.23 -15.94 7.43
N VAL A 16 -7.70 -17.06 6.97
CA VAL A 16 -7.25 -17.21 5.56
C VAL A 16 -8.44 -17.07 4.61
N GLY A 17 -9.54 -17.79 4.87
CA GLY A 17 -10.72 -17.73 4.00
C GLY A 17 -11.34 -16.33 3.97
N GLY A 18 -11.43 -15.65 5.11
CA GLY A 18 -11.94 -14.28 5.21
C GLY A 18 -11.08 -13.28 4.45
N LEU A 19 -9.74 -13.36 4.60
CA LEU A 19 -8.80 -12.48 3.88
C LEU A 19 -8.82 -12.73 2.37
N PHE A 20 -8.93 -13.99 1.92
CA PHE A 20 -9.05 -14.32 0.50
C PHE A 20 -10.36 -13.79 -0.09
N ILE A 21 -11.49 -13.92 0.62
CA ILE A 21 -12.76 -13.34 0.17
C ILE A 21 -12.66 -11.81 0.09
N PHE A 22 -12.13 -11.18 1.14
CA PHE A 22 -12.01 -9.71 1.19
C PHE A 22 -11.10 -9.17 0.08
N SER A 23 -9.90 -9.74 -0.07
CA SER A 23 -8.95 -9.38 -1.13
C SER A 23 -9.53 -9.60 -2.53
N GLY A 24 -10.18 -10.76 -2.73
CA GLY A 24 -10.82 -11.08 -3.99
C GLY A 24 -12.00 -10.15 -4.34
N LEU A 25 -12.83 -9.75 -3.35
CA LEU A 25 -13.94 -8.82 -3.58
C LEU A 25 -13.45 -7.43 -4.01
N ILE A 26 -12.39 -6.93 -3.39
CA ILE A 26 -11.79 -5.65 -3.80
C ILE A 26 -11.30 -5.71 -5.24
N LYS A 27 -10.58 -6.77 -5.61
CA LYS A 27 -10.10 -6.98 -6.98
C LYS A 27 -11.25 -7.26 -7.97
N ALA A 28 -12.33 -7.92 -7.52
CA ALA A 28 -13.50 -8.14 -8.35
C ALA A 28 -14.23 -6.84 -8.70
N ASN A 29 -14.20 -5.88 -7.78
CA ASN A 29 -14.76 -4.53 -7.99
C ASN A 29 -13.95 -3.72 -9.02
N ASP A 30 -12.63 -3.94 -9.13
CA ASP A 30 -11.76 -3.34 -10.14
C ASP A 30 -10.82 -4.40 -10.74
N SER A 31 -11.40 -5.31 -11.51
CA SER A 31 -10.65 -6.38 -12.18
C SER A 31 -9.74 -5.86 -13.30
N LEU A 32 -10.08 -4.72 -13.89
CA LEU A 32 -9.27 -4.07 -14.91
C LEU A 32 -7.98 -3.51 -14.30
N GLY A 33 -8.08 -2.78 -13.17
CA GLY A 33 -6.90 -2.31 -12.46
C GLY A 33 -5.97 -3.45 -12.01
N PHE A 34 -6.55 -4.59 -11.60
CA PHE A 34 -5.74 -5.77 -11.28
C PHE A 34 -5.12 -6.40 -12.54
N SER A 35 -5.79 -6.39 -13.71
CA SER A 35 -5.21 -6.90 -14.96
C SER A 35 -4.01 -6.09 -15.40
N TYR A 36 -4.05 -4.77 -15.31
CA TYR A 36 -2.92 -3.90 -15.61
C TYR A 36 -1.70 -4.20 -14.72
N LYS A 37 -1.93 -4.53 -13.45
CA LYS A 37 -0.83 -4.93 -12.56
C LYS A 37 -0.22 -6.27 -12.97
N LEU A 38 -1.02 -7.24 -13.40
CA LEU A 38 -0.48 -8.50 -13.93
C LEU A 38 0.31 -8.28 -15.23
N GLU A 39 -0.22 -7.46 -16.12
CA GLU A 39 0.43 -7.06 -17.37
C GLU A 39 1.81 -6.42 -17.10
N GLU A 40 1.88 -5.43 -16.20
CA GLU A 40 3.11 -4.79 -15.75
C GLU A 40 4.15 -5.82 -15.26
N TYR A 41 3.73 -6.82 -14.47
CA TYR A 41 4.61 -7.90 -14.04
C TYR A 41 5.11 -8.75 -15.21
N PHE A 42 4.25 -9.12 -16.16
CA PHE A 42 4.63 -9.97 -17.28
C PHE A 42 5.57 -9.25 -18.24
N VAL A 43 5.34 -7.97 -18.52
CA VAL A 43 6.21 -7.11 -19.33
C VAL A 43 7.61 -7.02 -18.69
N GLU A 44 7.69 -6.69 -17.41
CA GLU A 44 8.98 -6.58 -16.73
C GLU A 44 9.71 -7.92 -16.64
N PHE A 45 9.02 -9.03 -16.39
CA PHE A 45 9.65 -10.35 -16.43
C PHE A 45 10.13 -10.72 -17.86
N ALA A 46 9.35 -10.44 -18.91
CA ALA A 46 9.75 -10.67 -20.29
C ALA A 46 11.03 -9.91 -20.64
N LYS A 47 11.11 -8.64 -20.22
CA LYS A 47 12.29 -7.79 -20.40
C LYS A 47 13.51 -8.35 -19.67
N ILE A 48 13.39 -8.71 -18.39
CA ILE A 48 14.48 -9.29 -17.58
C ILE A 48 14.98 -10.58 -18.23
N PHE A 49 14.09 -11.47 -18.69
CA PHE A 49 14.49 -12.71 -19.34
C PHE A 49 15.20 -12.48 -20.66
N THR A 50 14.75 -11.51 -21.45
CA THR A 50 15.38 -11.15 -22.73
C THR A 50 16.78 -10.57 -22.50
N GLU A 51 16.93 -9.63 -21.57
CA GLU A 51 18.21 -8.99 -21.26
C GLU A 51 19.25 -9.96 -20.70
N ASN A 52 18.81 -10.99 -19.97
CA ASN A 52 19.71 -12.02 -19.42
C ASN A 52 19.92 -13.22 -20.36
N GLY A 53 19.47 -13.15 -21.60
CA GLY A 53 19.67 -14.23 -22.59
C GLY A 53 18.73 -15.44 -22.44
N PHE A 54 17.70 -15.34 -21.59
CA PHE A 54 16.68 -16.39 -21.42
C PHE A 54 15.44 -16.15 -22.30
N GLY A 55 15.62 -15.79 -23.57
CA GLY A 55 14.52 -15.45 -24.48
C GLY A 55 13.41 -16.53 -24.58
N LEU A 56 13.75 -17.81 -24.38
CA LEU A 56 12.76 -18.89 -24.33
C LEU A 56 11.74 -18.71 -23.18
N LEU A 57 12.11 -18.04 -22.07
CA LEU A 57 11.22 -17.74 -20.95
C LEU A 57 10.48 -16.42 -21.14
N ALA A 58 10.93 -15.54 -22.03
CA ALA A 58 10.23 -14.29 -22.35
C ALA A 58 8.92 -14.56 -23.10
N THR A 59 8.92 -15.47 -24.10
CA THR A 59 7.73 -15.79 -24.89
C THR A 59 6.50 -16.20 -24.07
N PRO A 60 6.59 -17.07 -23.03
CA PRO A 60 5.47 -17.32 -22.14
C PRO A 60 4.95 -16.09 -21.42
N MET A 61 5.82 -15.13 -21.06
CA MET A 61 5.42 -13.90 -20.37
C MET A 61 4.63 -12.98 -21.31
N GLU A 62 5.10 -12.81 -22.55
CA GLU A 62 4.39 -12.06 -23.60
C GLU A 62 3.00 -12.66 -23.89
N TRP A 63 2.90 -14.00 -23.89
CA TRP A 63 1.61 -14.66 -24.04
C TRP A 63 0.69 -14.42 -22.83
N LEU A 64 1.21 -14.46 -21.61
CA LEU A 64 0.45 -14.16 -20.39
C LEU A 64 0.02 -12.70 -20.34
N GLU A 65 0.83 -11.75 -20.82
CA GLU A 65 0.47 -10.35 -21.01
C GLU A 65 -0.76 -10.23 -21.91
N ALA A 66 -0.76 -10.86 -23.08
CA ALA A 66 -1.87 -10.83 -24.04
C ALA A 66 -3.20 -11.37 -23.47
N ILE A 67 -3.16 -12.21 -22.43
CA ILE A 67 -4.35 -12.74 -21.74
C ILE A 67 -4.49 -12.21 -20.30
N ALA A 68 -3.82 -11.12 -19.95
CA ALA A 68 -3.79 -10.62 -18.57
C ALA A 68 -5.19 -10.35 -18.01
N LEU A 69 -6.10 -9.77 -18.80
CA LEU A 69 -7.47 -9.48 -18.36
C LEU A 69 -8.29 -10.74 -18.05
N PRO A 70 -8.47 -11.71 -18.96
CA PRO A 70 -9.21 -12.94 -18.61
C PRO A 70 -8.53 -13.73 -17.49
N LEU A 71 -7.20 -13.70 -17.41
CA LEU A 71 -6.45 -14.31 -16.32
C LEU A 71 -6.73 -13.62 -14.99
N ALA A 72 -6.72 -12.29 -14.95
CA ALA A 72 -7.07 -11.49 -13.76
C ALA A 72 -8.47 -11.84 -13.27
N MET A 73 -9.47 -11.83 -14.14
CA MET A 73 -10.86 -12.17 -13.80
C MET A 73 -10.94 -13.60 -13.24
N PHE A 74 -10.25 -14.56 -13.84
CA PHE A 74 -10.22 -15.94 -13.36
C PHE A 74 -9.57 -16.06 -11.97
N ILE A 75 -8.40 -15.43 -11.77
CA ILE A 75 -7.68 -15.45 -10.48
C ILE A 75 -8.55 -14.83 -9.38
N VAL A 76 -9.20 -13.71 -9.64
CA VAL A 76 -10.06 -13.02 -8.68
C VAL A 76 -11.25 -13.89 -8.26
N VAL A 77 -11.95 -14.50 -9.21
CA VAL A 77 -13.05 -15.41 -8.91
C VAL A 77 -12.54 -16.63 -8.14
N LEU A 78 -11.41 -17.20 -8.55
CA LEU A 78 -10.78 -18.33 -7.88
C LEU A 78 -10.43 -18.00 -6.42
N GLU A 79 -9.87 -16.80 -6.16
CA GLU A 79 -9.52 -16.32 -4.84
C GLU A 79 -10.73 -16.30 -3.90
N ILE A 80 -11.85 -15.72 -4.35
CA ILE A 80 -13.10 -15.67 -3.56
C ILE A 80 -13.65 -17.07 -3.31
N VAL A 81 -13.74 -17.87 -4.36
CA VAL A 81 -14.27 -19.24 -4.26
C VAL A 81 -13.42 -20.09 -3.30
N LEU A 82 -12.11 -20.05 -3.41
CA LEU A 82 -11.20 -20.75 -2.50
C LEU A 82 -11.38 -20.28 -1.06
N GLY A 83 -11.57 -18.99 -0.84
CA GLY A 83 -11.88 -18.42 0.47
C GLY A 83 -13.15 -19.01 1.08
N ILE A 84 -14.24 -19.04 0.32
CA ILE A 84 -15.54 -19.63 0.74
C ILE A 84 -15.39 -21.12 1.04
N LEU A 85 -14.75 -21.87 0.14
CA LEU A 85 -14.56 -23.31 0.29
C LEU A 85 -13.65 -23.66 1.48
N THR A 86 -12.71 -22.77 1.81
CA THR A 86 -11.86 -22.90 3.00
C THR A 86 -12.68 -22.75 4.28
N ILE A 87 -13.56 -21.76 4.35
CA ILE A 87 -14.44 -21.57 5.53
C ILE A 87 -15.43 -22.73 5.65
N THR A 88 -16.07 -23.17 4.58
CA THR A 88 -17.04 -24.27 4.61
C THR A 88 -16.38 -25.64 4.85
N GLY A 89 -15.13 -25.82 4.50
CA GLY A 89 -14.40 -27.09 4.61
C GLY A 89 -14.61 -28.02 3.43
N THR A 90 -15.12 -27.51 2.34
CA THR A 90 -15.46 -28.27 1.14
C THR A 90 -14.19 -28.67 0.39
N LYS A 91 -14.06 -29.97 0.01
CA LYS A 91 -12.93 -30.47 -0.81
C LYS A 91 -11.52 -30.04 -0.31
N MET A 92 -11.32 -29.96 1.02
CA MET A 92 -10.15 -29.33 1.64
C MET A 92 -8.78 -29.81 1.11
N LYS A 93 -8.67 -31.07 0.66
CA LYS A 93 -7.41 -31.56 0.07
C LYS A 93 -7.03 -30.80 -1.20
N GLN A 94 -8.00 -30.52 -2.05
CA GLN A 94 -7.78 -29.80 -3.32
C GLN A 94 -7.69 -28.28 -3.06
N VAL A 95 -8.63 -27.77 -2.26
CA VAL A 95 -8.70 -26.34 -1.90
C VAL A 95 -7.43 -25.86 -1.22
N SER A 96 -6.90 -26.60 -0.23
CA SER A 96 -5.68 -26.21 0.47
C SER A 96 -4.44 -26.22 -0.42
N LEU A 97 -4.37 -27.12 -1.41
CA LEU A 97 -3.28 -27.15 -2.37
C LEU A 97 -3.36 -25.95 -3.34
N LEU A 98 -4.57 -25.62 -3.82
CA LEU A 98 -4.77 -24.46 -4.68
C LEU A 98 -4.51 -23.13 -3.93
N LEU A 99 -4.94 -23.04 -2.66
CA LEU A 99 -4.59 -21.91 -1.80
C LEU A 99 -3.07 -21.75 -1.65
N LEU A 100 -2.38 -22.87 -1.39
CA LEU A 100 -0.93 -22.84 -1.27
C LEU A 100 -0.27 -22.41 -2.57
N ALA A 101 -0.72 -22.91 -3.71
CA ALA A 101 -0.19 -22.52 -5.03
C ALA A 101 -0.42 -21.03 -5.29
N LEU A 102 -1.61 -20.53 -4.99
CA LEU A 102 -1.99 -19.13 -5.21
C LEU A 102 -1.21 -18.18 -4.29
N ILE A 103 -1.06 -18.52 -3.00
CA ILE A 103 -0.29 -17.67 -2.09
C ILE A 103 1.21 -17.68 -2.41
N VAL A 104 1.77 -18.82 -2.83
CA VAL A 104 3.16 -18.88 -3.29
C VAL A 104 3.37 -18.01 -4.53
N PHE A 105 2.43 -18.05 -5.47
CA PHE A 105 2.45 -17.18 -6.64
C PHE A 105 2.44 -15.70 -6.24
N PHE A 106 1.50 -15.25 -5.40
CA PHE A 106 1.45 -13.87 -4.94
C PHE A 106 2.68 -13.48 -4.10
N THR A 107 3.15 -14.36 -3.21
CA THR A 107 4.36 -14.11 -2.43
C THR A 107 5.58 -13.90 -3.35
N PHE A 108 5.68 -14.65 -4.44
CA PHE A 108 6.74 -14.47 -5.43
C PHE A 108 6.63 -13.10 -6.12
N LEU A 109 5.43 -12.69 -6.56
CA LEU A 109 5.22 -11.40 -7.20
C LEU A 109 5.54 -10.23 -6.25
N THR A 110 5.05 -10.29 -5.01
CA THR A 110 5.29 -9.24 -4.01
C THR A 110 6.75 -9.18 -3.57
N PHE A 111 7.43 -10.33 -3.50
CA PHE A 111 8.88 -10.39 -3.27
C PHE A 111 9.66 -9.74 -4.41
N ALA A 112 9.31 -10.08 -5.65
CA ALA A 112 9.93 -9.52 -6.85
C ALA A 112 9.76 -7.99 -6.90
N SER A 113 8.57 -7.48 -6.60
CA SER A 113 8.32 -6.04 -6.50
C SER A 113 9.14 -5.36 -5.41
N TRP A 114 9.24 -6.00 -4.24
CA TRP A 114 10.01 -5.42 -3.13
C TRP A 114 11.52 -5.45 -3.40
N LYS A 115 12.05 -6.57 -3.94
CA LYS A 115 13.49 -6.77 -4.07
C LYS A 115 14.08 -6.14 -5.33
N TRP A 116 13.33 -6.13 -6.42
CA TRP A 116 13.78 -5.67 -7.74
C TRP A 116 13.04 -4.44 -8.22
N GLU A 117 12.15 -3.88 -7.38
CA GLU A 117 11.35 -2.67 -7.67
C GLU A 117 10.60 -2.74 -9.01
N LEU A 118 10.17 -3.96 -9.39
CA LEU A 118 9.53 -4.21 -10.68
C LEU A 118 8.24 -3.42 -10.85
N VAL A 119 7.44 -3.34 -9.79
CA VAL A 119 6.13 -2.68 -9.79
C VAL A 119 6.01 -1.81 -8.54
N LYS A 120 5.62 -0.55 -8.68
CA LYS A 120 5.54 0.40 -7.56
C LYS A 120 4.44 0.05 -6.55
N SER A 121 3.33 -0.57 -7.00
CA SER A 121 2.23 -1.00 -6.14
C SER A 121 1.81 -2.43 -6.49
N CYS A 122 1.64 -3.29 -5.49
CA CYS A 122 1.38 -4.72 -5.71
C CYS A 122 -0.06 -5.08 -6.11
N GLY A 123 -1.01 -4.14 -6.05
CA GLY A 123 -2.40 -4.38 -6.42
C GLY A 123 -3.16 -5.43 -5.57
N CYS A 124 -2.59 -5.92 -4.45
CA CYS A 124 -3.21 -6.96 -3.61
C CYS A 124 -4.58 -6.56 -3.05
N PHE A 125 -4.76 -5.28 -2.71
CA PHE A 125 -6.02 -4.67 -2.31
C PHE A 125 -6.40 -3.50 -3.23
N GLY A 126 -5.89 -3.51 -4.48
CA GLY A 126 -6.11 -2.41 -5.42
C GLY A 126 -5.77 -1.06 -4.80
N ASP A 127 -6.48 -0.03 -5.23
CA ASP A 127 -6.36 1.33 -4.68
C ASP A 127 -7.19 1.55 -3.40
N PHE A 128 -7.90 0.51 -2.93
CA PHE A 128 -8.69 0.58 -1.70
C PHE A 128 -7.81 0.68 -0.44
N ILE A 129 -6.73 -0.13 -0.37
CA ILE A 129 -5.72 -0.07 0.68
C ILE A 129 -4.36 -0.04 -0.01
N PRO A 130 -3.75 1.15 -0.15
CA PRO A 130 -2.43 1.26 -0.76
C PRO A 130 -1.37 0.66 0.17
N LEU A 131 -0.92 -0.56 -0.16
CA LEU A 131 0.17 -1.24 0.54
C LEU A 131 1.46 -1.08 -0.23
N THR A 132 2.55 -0.80 0.48
CA THR A 132 3.88 -0.88 -0.12
C THR A 132 4.21 -2.32 -0.53
N PRO A 133 5.11 -2.56 -1.51
CA PRO A 133 5.53 -3.90 -1.89
C PRO A 133 6.02 -4.74 -0.71
N PHE A 134 6.77 -4.14 0.22
CA PHE A 134 7.24 -4.81 1.43
C PHE A 134 6.10 -5.23 2.36
N GLN A 135 5.11 -4.34 2.60
CA GLN A 135 3.94 -4.66 3.44
C GLN A 135 3.12 -5.80 2.83
N SER A 136 2.96 -5.79 1.51
CA SER A 136 2.27 -6.86 0.77
C SER A 136 3.00 -8.19 0.89
N PHE A 137 4.33 -8.18 0.77
CA PHE A 137 5.15 -9.38 0.94
C PHE A 137 5.04 -9.97 2.37
N ILE A 138 5.09 -9.12 3.42
CA ILE A 138 4.92 -9.58 4.81
C ILE A 138 3.53 -10.17 5.02
N LYS A 139 2.48 -9.53 4.50
CA LYS A 139 1.10 -10.06 4.54
C LYS A 139 1.02 -11.45 3.91
N ASP A 140 1.63 -11.64 2.75
CA ASP A 140 1.61 -12.92 2.03
C ASP A 140 2.40 -14.00 2.78
N LEU A 141 3.53 -13.65 3.40
CA LEU A 141 4.27 -14.54 4.29
C LEU A 141 3.44 -14.99 5.51
N ILE A 142 2.72 -14.08 6.14
CA ILE A 142 1.81 -14.41 7.25
C ILE A 142 0.72 -15.38 6.77
N LEU A 143 0.11 -15.11 5.62
CA LEU A 143 -0.89 -16.01 5.02
C LEU A 143 -0.31 -17.39 4.70
N LEU A 144 0.91 -17.44 4.16
CA LEU A 144 1.61 -18.70 3.88
C LEU A 144 1.77 -19.55 5.17
N VAL A 145 2.20 -18.92 6.26
CA VAL A 145 2.33 -19.58 7.58
C VAL A 145 0.96 -20.10 8.07
N LEU A 146 -0.11 -19.31 7.92
CA LEU A 146 -1.47 -19.71 8.33
C LEU A 146 -2.06 -20.82 7.45
N ILE A 147 -1.62 -20.96 6.20
CA ILE A 147 -2.07 -22.03 5.30
C ILE A 147 -1.44 -23.37 5.64
N ILE A 148 -0.22 -23.41 6.18
CA ILE A 148 0.48 -24.67 6.53
C ILE A 148 -0.36 -25.60 7.43
N PRO A 149 -0.93 -25.16 8.57
CA PRO A 149 -1.80 -26.01 9.39
C PRO A 149 -3.02 -26.54 8.63
N ILE A 150 -3.58 -25.74 7.71
CA ILE A 150 -4.73 -26.13 6.91
C ILE A 150 -4.35 -27.28 5.95
N VAL A 151 -3.21 -27.16 5.27
CA VAL A 151 -2.68 -28.18 4.35
C VAL A 151 -2.41 -29.47 5.10
N LEU A 152 -1.72 -29.41 6.24
CA LEU A 152 -1.38 -30.58 7.05
C LEU A 152 -2.63 -31.30 7.62
N ALA A 153 -3.66 -30.52 7.94
CA ALA A 153 -4.92 -31.07 8.45
C ALA A 153 -5.95 -31.39 7.35
N SER A 154 -5.69 -31.06 6.09
CA SER A 154 -6.66 -31.08 4.99
C SER A 154 -7.44 -32.38 4.85
N ARG A 155 -6.77 -33.53 5.07
CA ARG A 155 -7.41 -34.86 5.00
C ARG A 155 -8.35 -35.15 6.18
N LYS A 156 -8.26 -34.41 7.28
CA LYS A 156 -9.06 -34.59 8.52
C LYS A 156 -10.18 -33.56 8.65
N ILE A 157 -10.19 -32.54 7.80
CA ILE A 157 -11.23 -31.52 7.76
C ILE A 157 -12.42 -32.08 6.98
N LYS A 158 -13.59 -32.03 7.60
CA LYS A 158 -14.85 -32.36 6.95
C LYS A 158 -15.63 -31.09 6.64
N SER A 159 -16.37 -31.12 5.53
CA SER A 159 -17.31 -30.05 5.20
C SER A 159 -18.44 -29.96 6.23
N PHE A 160 -18.92 -28.76 6.48
CA PHE A 160 -20.14 -28.52 7.26
C PHE A 160 -21.41 -28.83 6.45
N LEU A 161 -21.28 -28.91 5.12
CA LEU A 161 -22.37 -29.03 4.19
C LEU A 161 -22.61 -30.50 3.81
N THR A 162 -23.81 -30.77 3.26
CA THR A 162 -24.07 -32.05 2.62
C THR A 162 -23.35 -32.15 1.27
N PRO A 163 -23.16 -33.34 0.70
CA PRO A 163 -22.49 -33.49 -0.60
C PRO A 163 -23.19 -32.73 -1.75
N ILE A 164 -24.49 -32.51 -1.66
CA ILE A 164 -25.25 -31.66 -2.59
C ILE A 164 -24.93 -30.18 -2.29
N GLY A 165 -24.94 -29.79 -1.02
CA GLY A 165 -24.57 -28.45 -0.58
C GLY A 165 -23.18 -28.05 -1.04
N ASP A 166 -22.19 -28.95 -0.93
CA ASP A 166 -20.84 -28.71 -1.41
C ASP A 166 -20.79 -28.35 -2.90
N ARG A 167 -21.52 -29.14 -3.74
CA ARG A 167 -21.59 -28.88 -5.20
C ARG A 167 -22.28 -27.56 -5.51
N LEU A 168 -23.41 -27.29 -4.81
CA LEU A 168 -24.15 -26.04 -4.98
C LEU A 168 -23.28 -24.84 -4.57
N THR A 169 -22.55 -24.94 -3.46
CA THR A 169 -21.65 -23.85 -3.01
C THR A 169 -20.55 -23.58 -4.04
N ILE A 170 -19.91 -24.62 -4.59
CA ILE A 170 -18.87 -24.44 -5.63
C ILE A 170 -19.48 -23.75 -6.86
N PHE A 171 -20.59 -24.28 -7.38
CA PHE A 171 -21.18 -23.77 -8.59
C PHE A 171 -21.75 -22.35 -8.41
N SER A 172 -22.53 -22.13 -7.34
CA SER A 172 -23.14 -20.83 -7.09
C SER A 172 -22.12 -19.74 -6.80
N SER A 173 -21.09 -20.03 -5.98
CA SER A 173 -20.04 -19.04 -5.70
C SER A 173 -19.28 -18.68 -6.97
N PHE A 174 -18.88 -19.67 -7.79
CA PHE A 174 -18.20 -19.41 -9.06
C PHE A 174 -19.09 -18.55 -9.97
N THR A 175 -20.35 -18.95 -10.18
CA THR A 175 -21.28 -18.24 -11.08
C THR A 175 -21.54 -16.82 -10.61
N VAL A 176 -21.88 -16.62 -9.32
CA VAL A 176 -22.20 -15.30 -8.77
C VAL A 176 -21.01 -14.35 -8.87
N PHE A 177 -19.82 -14.79 -8.48
CA PHE A 177 -18.66 -13.90 -8.51
C PHE A 177 -18.08 -13.71 -9.90
N PHE A 178 -18.22 -14.68 -10.81
CA PHE A 178 -17.90 -14.46 -12.20
C PHE A 178 -18.82 -13.41 -12.84
N LEU A 179 -20.13 -13.50 -12.61
CA LEU A 179 -21.09 -12.51 -13.10
C LEU A 179 -20.86 -11.13 -12.48
N PHE A 180 -20.53 -11.07 -11.18
CA PHE A 180 -20.18 -9.82 -10.51
C PHE A 180 -18.92 -9.18 -11.12
N THR A 181 -17.85 -9.96 -11.30
CA THR A 181 -16.59 -9.48 -11.89
C THR A 181 -16.80 -9.04 -13.35
N PHE A 182 -17.59 -9.80 -14.12
CA PHE A 182 -17.94 -9.45 -15.49
C PHE A 182 -18.80 -8.18 -15.57
N TYR A 183 -19.73 -8.02 -14.64
CA TYR A 183 -20.54 -6.80 -14.54
C TYR A 183 -19.64 -5.59 -14.20
N ALA A 184 -18.78 -5.71 -13.18
CA ALA A 184 -17.85 -4.64 -12.79
C ALA A 184 -16.87 -4.27 -13.91
N TYR A 185 -16.47 -5.22 -14.75
CA TYR A 185 -15.64 -4.96 -15.92
C TYR A 185 -16.39 -4.12 -16.97
N ASN A 186 -17.67 -4.40 -17.24
CA ASN A 186 -18.46 -3.68 -18.24
C ASN A 186 -19.04 -2.34 -17.74
N HIS A 187 -18.87 -2.04 -16.45
CA HIS A 187 -19.38 -0.83 -15.80
C HIS A 187 -18.27 -0.18 -14.97
N LEU A 188 -18.50 1.01 -14.45
CA LEU A 188 -17.60 1.61 -13.46
C LEU A 188 -17.61 0.75 -12.17
N PRO A 189 -16.49 0.67 -11.44
CA PRO A 189 -16.43 0.02 -10.15
C PRO A 189 -17.54 0.53 -9.23
N TYR A 190 -18.20 -0.36 -8.51
CA TYR A 190 -19.26 0.01 -7.56
C TYR A 190 -18.74 0.99 -6.48
N SER A 191 -17.53 0.78 -6.03
CA SER A 191 -16.80 1.71 -5.16
C SER A 191 -15.48 2.09 -5.84
N ASP A 192 -15.42 3.31 -6.37
CA ASP A 192 -14.27 3.79 -7.13
C ASP A 192 -13.25 4.49 -6.22
N HIS A 193 -12.12 3.83 -5.99
CA HIS A 193 -11.01 4.33 -5.21
C HIS A 193 -9.80 4.74 -6.06
N ARG A 194 -9.93 4.66 -7.39
CA ARG A 194 -8.84 4.97 -8.32
C ARG A 194 -8.50 6.47 -8.27
N ALA A 195 -7.24 6.78 -8.50
CA ALA A 195 -6.77 8.16 -8.56
C ALA A 195 -7.47 8.98 -9.67
N TYR A 196 -7.84 8.32 -10.78
CA TYR A 196 -8.52 8.92 -11.93
C TYR A 196 -10.05 8.75 -11.93
N LYS A 197 -10.66 8.52 -10.76
CA LYS A 197 -12.12 8.44 -10.63
C LYS A 197 -12.80 9.75 -11.05
N VAL A 198 -14.07 9.64 -11.44
CA VAL A 198 -14.89 10.81 -11.78
C VAL A 198 -14.91 11.81 -10.61
N GLY A 199 -14.55 13.06 -10.89
CA GLY A 199 -14.48 14.15 -9.91
C GLY A 199 -13.08 14.47 -9.40
N ASN A 200 -12.07 13.65 -9.66
CA ASN A 200 -10.68 13.96 -9.32
C ASN A 200 -10.04 14.84 -10.41
N HIS A 201 -9.12 15.70 -9.99
CA HIS A 201 -8.29 16.48 -10.91
C HIS A 201 -7.06 15.65 -11.30
N LEU A 202 -7.05 15.11 -12.52
CA LEU A 202 -5.96 14.27 -13.05
C LEU A 202 -4.58 14.88 -12.89
N LEU A 203 -4.41 16.15 -13.27
CA LEU A 203 -3.13 16.86 -13.15
C LEU A 203 -2.64 16.95 -11.70
N GLN A 204 -3.56 17.05 -10.73
CA GLN A 204 -3.20 17.08 -9.32
C GLN A 204 -2.76 15.70 -8.83
N GLU A 205 -3.44 14.63 -9.26
CA GLU A 205 -3.08 13.24 -8.91
C GLU A 205 -1.79 12.77 -9.62
N MET A 206 -1.42 13.42 -10.73
CA MET A 206 -0.15 13.18 -11.45
C MET A 206 1.02 14.01 -10.91
N SER A 207 0.76 15.03 -10.10
CA SER A 207 1.80 15.89 -9.54
C SER A 207 2.22 15.40 -8.15
N ILE A 208 3.49 15.62 -7.82
CA ILE A 208 3.94 15.52 -6.45
C ILE A 208 3.17 16.57 -5.65
N GLN A 209 2.40 16.13 -4.66
CA GLN A 209 1.76 17.07 -3.75
C GLN A 209 2.77 17.48 -2.69
N PRO A 210 3.10 18.78 -2.59
CA PRO A 210 4.06 19.22 -1.60
C PRO A 210 3.54 18.86 -0.20
N GLY A 211 4.39 18.20 0.55
CA GLY A 211 4.18 17.98 1.97
C GLY A 211 4.14 19.30 2.73
N ASN A 212 4.00 19.22 4.02
CA ASN A 212 4.16 20.37 4.89
C ASN A 212 5.53 20.27 5.57
N PRO A 213 6.60 20.84 4.95
CA PRO A 213 7.93 20.75 5.52
C PRO A 213 7.98 21.52 6.83
N LEU A 214 8.65 20.94 7.81
CA LEU A 214 8.99 21.67 9.04
C LEU A 214 10.14 22.61 8.71
N ILE A 215 9.95 23.91 8.92
CA ILE A 215 11.02 24.89 8.77
C ILE A 215 11.60 25.15 10.14
N LEU A 216 12.91 24.96 10.26
CA LEU A 216 13.70 25.35 11.44
C LEU A 216 14.44 26.65 11.17
N TYR A 217 14.35 27.56 12.11
CA TYR A 217 15.05 28.85 12.11
C TYR A 217 16.22 28.78 13.09
N LYS A 218 17.44 28.99 12.62
CA LYS A 218 18.63 29.06 13.46
C LYS A 218 18.80 30.50 13.94
N LEU A 219 18.58 30.73 15.21
CA LEU A 219 18.53 32.04 15.80
C LEU A 219 19.54 32.17 16.94
N GLU A 220 20.10 33.37 17.10
CA GLU A 220 21.00 33.74 18.17
C GLU A 220 20.31 34.73 19.11
N ASN A 221 20.35 34.45 20.40
CA ASN A 221 19.85 35.37 21.42
C ASN A 221 20.76 36.56 21.56
N ILE A 222 20.22 37.78 21.54
CA ILE A 222 20.96 39.03 21.53
C ILE A 222 21.64 39.31 22.89
N GLU A 223 21.03 38.86 23.98
CA GLU A 223 21.52 39.16 25.35
C GLU A 223 22.68 38.23 25.74
N ASN A 224 22.56 36.95 25.49
CA ASN A 224 23.52 35.95 25.97
C ASN A 224 24.30 35.22 24.88
N GLY A 225 23.97 35.46 23.59
CA GLY A 225 24.61 34.81 22.45
C GLY A 225 24.27 33.33 22.23
N ALA A 226 23.29 32.79 22.96
CA ALA A 226 22.87 31.40 22.80
C ALA A 226 22.29 31.15 21.41
N ILE A 227 22.73 30.08 20.75
CA ILE A 227 22.27 29.70 19.41
C ILE A 227 21.36 28.48 19.54
N THR A 228 20.19 28.54 18.91
CA THR A 228 19.23 27.42 18.91
C THR A 228 18.47 27.34 17.59
N GLU A 229 17.95 26.16 17.28
CA GLU A 229 17.01 25.97 16.17
C GLU A 229 15.57 25.93 16.70
N MET A 230 14.73 26.81 16.17
CA MET A 230 13.31 26.92 16.52
C MET A 230 12.40 26.51 15.37
N ALA A 231 11.35 25.74 15.68
CA ALA A 231 10.32 25.34 14.73
C ALA A 231 9.21 26.39 14.51
N ASN A 232 9.31 27.51 15.19
CA ASN A 232 8.51 28.69 14.95
C ASN A 232 9.40 29.93 15.14
N TYR A 233 9.11 31.01 14.44
CA TYR A 233 9.76 32.28 14.74
C TYR A 233 9.22 32.80 16.07
N PRO A 234 10.09 33.22 17.03
CA PRO A 234 9.62 33.61 18.35
C PRO A 234 8.83 34.93 18.31
N ASP A 235 7.80 35.04 19.17
CA ASP A 235 7.00 36.27 19.26
C ASP A 235 7.80 37.44 19.82
N ASP A 236 8.83 37.15 20.64
CA ASP A 236 9.78 38.11 21.18
C ASP A 236 10.99 38.33 20.24
N TYR A 237 10.70 38.43 18.95
CA TYR A 237 11.71 38.57 17.89
C TYR A 237 12.74 39.68 18.14
N GLN A 238 12.44 40.64 19.05
CA GLN A 238 13.40 41.70 19.39
C GLN A 238 14.63 41.18 20.18
N ASN A 239 14.47 40.04 20.84
CA ASN A 239 15.54 39.40 21.60
C ASN A 239 16.32 38.38 20.76
N TRP A 240 15.95 38.17 19.51
CA TRP A 240 16.52 37.18 18.63
C TRP A 240 16.93 37.79 17.30
N LYS A 241 18.08 37.35 16.79
CA LYS A 241 18.54 37.69 15.44
C LYS A 241 18.85 36.41 14.65
N PRO A 242 18.72 36.45 13.31
CA PRO A 242 19.15 35.36 12.44
C PRO A 242 20.65 35.07 12.71
N TYR A 243 20.97 33.79 12.98
CA TYR A 243 22.35 33.38 13.09
C TYR A 243 22.96 33.30 11.70
N ILE A 244 24.10 34.01 11.50
CA ILE A 244 24.90 33.96 10.28
C ILE A 244 26.19 33.23 10.63
N ASN A 245 26.45 32.10 9.95
CA ASN A 245 27.65 31.34 10.17
C ASN A 245 28.90 32.19 9.78
N PRO A 246 29.82 32.44 10.70
CA PRO A 246 31.02 33.27 10.41
C PRO A 246 31.95 32.62 9.36
N GLU A 247 31.94 31.30 9.24
CA GLU A 247 32.80 30.54 8.32
C GLU A 247 32.15 30.36 6.94
N ASP A 248 30.81 30.39 6.88
CA ASP A 248 30.05 30.28 5.63
C ASP A 248 28.84 31.23 5.61
N SER A 249 29.03 32.40 5.10
CA SER A 249 28.01 33.43 4.99
C SER A 249 26.93 33.11 3.94
N SER A 250 27.07 32.03 3.18
CA SER A 250 26.04 31.55 2.23
C SER A 250 25.04 30.63 2.90
N GLU A 251 25.31 30.12 4.11
CA GLU A 251 24.38 29.30 4.90
C GLU A 251 23.15 30.14 5.29
N LYS A 252 21.95 29.64 4.92
CA LYS A 252 20.73 30.30 5.30
C LYS A 252 20.40 30.04 6.76
N TYR A 253 19.90 31.05 7.47
CA TYR A 253 19.45 30.94 8.87
C TYR A 253 18.16 30.11 9.05
N PHE A 254 17.64 29.52 7.96
CA PHE A 254 16.50 28.60 8.01
C PHE A 254 16.80 27.40 7.10
N ARG A 255 16.28 26.24 7.51
CA ARG A 255 16.34 25.00 6.70
C ARG A 255 15.00 24.29 6.72
N SER A 256 14.66 23.65 5.61
CA SER A 256 13.56 22.71 5.54
C SER A 256 14.02 21.34 6.06
N VAL A 257 13.19 20.71 6.84
CA VAL A 257 13.45 19.38 7.43
C VAL A 257 12.56 18.37 6.73
N ASP A 258 13.18 17.33 6.19
CA ASP A 258 12.57 16.20 5.50
C ASP A 258 12.62 14.89 6.31
N GLU A 259 13.15 14.97 7.54
CA GLU A 259 13.24 13.85 8.47
C GLU A 259 12.44 14.09 9.76
N LYS A 260 12.14 13.02 10.49
CA LYS A 260 11.47 13.11 11.78
C LYS A 260 12.43 13.58 12.86
N LEU A 261 12.14 14.72 13.46
CA LEU A 261 12.88 15.26 14.60
C LEU A 261 12.01 15.31 15.85
N THR A 262 12.65 15.23 17.01
CA THR A 262 12.00 15.52 18.29
C THR A 262 12.01 17.01 18.52
N ILE A 263 10.82 17.60 18.67
CA ILE A 263 10.61 19.01 18.99
C ILE A 263 10.24 19.12 20.45
N LYS A 264 10.98 19.98 21.17
CA LYS A 264 10.72 20.30 22.58
C LYS A 264 9.89 21.56 22.67
N HIS A 265 8.74 21.47 23.32
CA HIS A 265 7.93 22.63 23.67
C HIS A 265 8.44 23.16 24.99
N ILE A 266 8.91 24.39 24.97
CA ILE A 266 9.45 25.07 26.13
C ILE A 266 8.59 26.29 26.47
N LYS A 267 8.59 26.64 27.75
CA LYS A 267 8.03 27.89 28.26
C LYS A 267 9.13 28.74 28.87
N VAL A 268 9.23 29.96 28.41
CA VAL A 268 10.13 30.97 28.99
C VAL A 268 9.57 31.42 30.35
N LYS A 269 10.31 31.20 31.43
CA LYS A 269 9.80 31.46 32.80
C LYS A 269 9.51 32.95 33.08
N SER A 270 10.33 33.84 32.51
CA SER A 270 10.22 35.27 32.67
C SER A 270 9.02 35.87 31.95
N THR A 271 8.71 35.42 30.74
CA THR A 271 7.66 35.99 29.87
C THR A 271 6.41 35.11 29.76
N GLY A 272 6.53 33.83 30.11
CA GLY A 272 5.47 32.85 29.90
C GLY A 272 5.29 32.39 28.45
N GLN A 273 6.14 32.82 27.52
CA GLN A 273 6.07 32.54 26.11
C GLN A 273 6.35 31.08 25.81
N LEU A 274 5.67 30.56 24.80
CA LEU A 274 5.83 29.18 24.33
C LEU A 274 6.65 29.15 23.02
N ASN A 275 7.77 28.46 23.06
CA ASN A 275 8.59 28.22 21.86
C ASN A 275 8.76 26.72 21.58
N ARG A 276 9.07 26.39 20.36
CA ARG A 276 9.32 25.01 19.90
C ARG A 276 10.75 24.93 19.37
N VAL A 277 11.60 24.18 20.07
CA VAL A 277 13.05 24.09 19.78
C VAL A 277 13.47 22.64 19.56
N THR A 278 14.57 22.42 18.86
CA THR A 278 15.18 21.10 18.74
C THR A 278 15.96 20.75 20.00
N GLU A 279 16.70 21.72 20.55
CA GLU A 279 17.51 21.55 21.75
C GLU A 279 17.37 22.79 22.65
N ILE A 280 17.54 22.60 23.95
CA ILE A 280 17.62 23.68 24.92
C ILE A 280 19.10 23.99 25.14
N PRO A 281 19.59 25.19 24.76
CA PRO A 281 20.97 25.57 25.02
C PRO A 281 21.23 25.62 26.51
N ASP A 282 22.45 25.28 26.92
CA ASP A 282 22.85 25.30 28.34
C ASP A 282 22.70 26.69 28.96
N GLU A 283 22.98 27.75 28.19
CA GLU A 283 22.85 29.15 28.60
C GLU A 283 21.42 29.57 28.92
N LEU A 284 20.41 28.83 28.39
CA LEU A 284 19.01 29.11 28.57
C LEU A 284 18.30 28.05 29.42
N SER A 285 18.99 27.05 29.91
CA SER A 285 18.44 25.92 30.67
C SER A 285 17.77 26.34 31.96
N ASP A 286 18.25 27.41 32.63
CA ASP A 286 17.66 27.93 33.88
C ASP A 286 16.39 28.76 33.63
N GLU A 287 16.28 29.38 32.45
CA GLU A 287 15.17 30.26 32.08
C GLU A 287 14.04 29.52 31.36
N TRP A 288 14.36 28.41 30.71
CA TRP A 288 13.41 27.65 29.94
C TRP A 288 12.89 26.41 30.68
N GLU A 289 11.59 26.22 30.68
CA GLU A 289 10.93 25.06 31.25
C GLU A 289 10.39 24.15 30.15
N LEU A 290 10.85 22.91 30.12
CA LEU A 290 10.34 21.91 29.19
C LEU A 290 8.92 21.50 29.59
N ILE A 291 7.95 21.69 28.68
CA ILE A 291 6.56 21.29 28.88
C ILE A 291 6.31 19.88 28.36
N LYS A 292 6.70 19.62 27.11
CA LYS A 292 6.53 18.33 26.45
C LYS A 292 7.52 18.15 25.30
N GLU A 293 7.70 16.91 24.90
CA GLU A 293 8.38 16.56 23.67
C GLU A 293 7.40 15.90 22.71
N GLU A 294 7.49 16.19 21.42
CA GLU A 294 6.70 15.56 20.39
C GLU A 294 7.55 15.31 19.14
N THR A 295 7.15 14.29 18.37
CA THR A 295 7.76 14.09 17.05
C THR A 295 7.28 15.21 16.11
N SER A 296 8.18 15.71 15.27
CA SER A 296 7.89 16.81 14.33
C SER A 296 6.62 16.59 13.52
N LEU A 297 5.92 17.68 13.23
CA LEU A 297 4.74 17.72 12.37
C LEU A 297 5.08 17.66 10.87
N PHE A 298 6.29 17.20 10.54
CA PHE A 298 6.69 17.00 9.15
C PHE A 298 5.76 16.01 8.45
N THR A 299 5.23 16.41 7.32
CA THR A 299 4.57 15.52 6.37
C THR A 299 5.42 15.46 5.11
N PRO A 300 5.90 14.28 4.70
CA PRO A 300 6.68 14.15 3.46
C PRO A 300 5.83 14.57 2.26
N ASP A 301 6.50 14.89 1.17
CA ASP A 301 5.84 15.02 -0.12
C ASP A 301 5.08 13.74 -0.43
N ILE A 302 3.88 13.89 -0.95
CA ILE A 302 3.05 12.76 -1.35
C ILE A 302 3.39 12.45 -2.80
N ASP A 303 3.90 11.25 -3.02
CA ASP A 303 4.17 10.77 -4.37
C ASP A 303 2.91 10.81 -5.24
N PRO A 304 3.04 11.09 -6.54
CA PRO A 304 1.91 11.05 -7.44
C PRO A 304 1.24 9.68 -7.40
N LYS A 305 -0.07 9.64 -7.44
CA LYS A 305 -0.84 8.39 -7.49
C LYS A 305 -0.91 7.82 -8.91
N ILE A 306 -0.63 8.65 -9.89
CA ILE A 306 -0.64 8.30 -11.31
C ILE A 306 0.78 8.53 -11.83
N TYR A 307 1.52 7.45 -12.09
CA TYR A 307 2.93 7.51 -12.48
C TYR A 307 3.15 7.48 -13.99
N ASP A 308 2.33 6.72 -14.73
CA ASP A 308 2.61 6.28 -16.10
C ASP A 308 1.45 6.51 -17.06
N LEU A 309 0.76 7.66 -16.97
CA LEU A 309 -0.17 8.06 -18.02
C LEU A 309 0.64 8.55 -19.23
N THR A 310 0.90 7.63 -20.16
CA THR A 310 1.37 8.01 -21.51
C THR A 310 0.22 8.66 -22.27
N ALA A 311 0.52 9.48 -23.27
CA ALA A 311 -0.49 10.09 -24.13
C ALA A 311 -1.43 9.04 -24.75
N GLU A 312 -0.90 7.87 -25.14
CA GLU A 312 -1.65 6.71 -25.64
C GLU A 312 -2.61 6.15 -24.59
N SER A 313 -2.17 5.97 -23.34
CA SER A 313 -3.05 5.48 -22.27
C SER A 313 -4.13 6.48 -21.86
N ILE A 314 -3.91 7.78 -22.08
CA ILE A 314 -4.93 8.81 -21.90
C ILE A 314 -5.93 8.74 -23.05
N GLU A 315 -5.49 8.62 -24.30
CA GLU A 315 -6.37 8.52 -25.47
C GLU A 315 -7.22 7.27 -25.44
N ASP A 316 -6.63 6.07 -25.20
CA ASP A 316 -7.37 4.82 -25.13
C ASP A 316 -8.37 4.75 -23.97
N ASN A 317 -8.02 5.27 -22.80
CA ASN A 317 -8.96 5.32 -21.67
C ASN A 317 -9.98 6.45 -21.78
N PHE A 318 -9.64 7.55 -22.43
CA PHE A 318 -10.55 8.69 -22.61
C PHE A 318 -11.53 8.43 -23.75
N GLU A 319 -11.08 7.94 -24.92
CA GLU A 319 -11.96 7.63 -26.04
C GLU A 319 -12.90 6.46 -25.75
N ASN A 320 -12.41 5.38 -25.14
CA ASN A 320 -13.24 4.23 -24.83
C ASN A 320 -14.26 4.49 -23.71
N LYS A 321 -13.96 5.32 -22.72
CA LYS A 321 -14.87 5.58 -21.58
C LYS A 321 -15.73 6.85 -21.76
N ILE A 322 -15.26 7.88 -22.42
CA ILE A 322 -16.12 9.04 -22.74
C ILE A 322 -17.09 8.72 -23.87
N GLY A 323 -16.68 7.92 -24.86
CA GLY A 323 -17.58 7.43 -25.90
C GLY A 323 -18.73 6.58 -25.32
N GLU A 324 -18.47 5.80 -24.26
CA GLU A 324 -19.51 5.01 -23.56
C GLU A 324 -20.37 5.85 -22.60
N MET A 325 -19.85 6.97 -22.06
CA MET A 325 -20.63 7.86 -21.17
C MET A 325 -21.51 8.86 -21.92
N LEU A 326 -21.27 9.07 -23.21
CA LEU A 326 -22.03 9.99 -24.06
C LEU A 326 -23.10 9.29 -24.95
N ASN A 327 -23.13 7.98 -24.98
CA ASN A 327 -24.18 7.13 -25.57
C ASN A 327 -25.08 6.51 -24.47
#